data_af64c0ad862b98f81f2eb6d8f559f5ff
#
_entry.id   af64c0ad862b98f81f2eb6d8f559f5ff
#
_cell.length_a   1.000
_cell.length_b   1.000
_cell.length_c   1.000
_cell.angle_alpha   90.00
_cell.angle_beta   90.00
_cell.angle_gamma   90.00
#
_symmetry.space_group_name_H-M   'P 1'
#
loop_
_entity.id
_entity.type
_entity.pdbx_description
1 polymer ?
#
loop_
_entity_poly.entity_id
_entity_poly.type
_entity_poly.pdbx_seq_one_letter_code
_entity_poly.pdbx_strand_id
1 'polypeptide(L)'
;VFTSIGDAHQENFLNLEQKCDEKMVLARNASKIVYHSYYEPLGGMVAARFADRKPFDAAAFPEVPESVIGNAASRRNAQIVEAFCAAMHYPAPSFASAPTLPMRLEVKEGINDSILINDAYNLDLNSLALALDYLHGVALNRRRTLVLSDISQSGLSDDELYGRVAGMVARAGVDFLIGIGPRLKRHAGLFGCDKEFYASTDECIARIDRRAVAGRAILLN
;
A
#
# COMPACT_ATOMS: atom_id res chain seq x y z
N VAL A 1 -0.45 12.92 -15.42
CA VAL A 1 -0.92 12.70 -14.03
C VAL A 1 0.18 12.00 -13.25
N PHE A 2 0.49 12.52 -12.05
CA PHE A 2 1.36 11.87 -11.08
C PHE A 2 0.49 11.38 -9.91
N THR A 3 0.42 10.08 -9.70
CA THR A 3 -0.45 9.49 -8.67
C THR A 3 0.25 9.40 -7.32
N SER A 4 1.43 8.84 -7.29
CA SER A 4 2.25 8.71 -6.08
C SER A 4 3.69 8.39 -6.46
N ILE A 5 4.59 8.53 -5.51
CA ILE A 5 5.94 8.03 -5.57
C ILE A 5 6.29 7.39 -4.23
N GLY A 6 6.99 6.29 -4.26
CA GLY A 6 7.37 5.52 -3.07
C GLY A 6 8.57 4.63 -3.34
N ASP A 7 8.87 3.73 -2.41
CA ASP A 7 10.09 2.91 -2.41
C ASP A 7 10.08 1.74 -3.41
N ALA A 8 8.95 1.47 -4.08
CA ALA A 8 8.89 0.44 -5.13
C ALA A 8 9.90 0.70 -6.23
N HIS A 9 10.73 -0.29 -6.60
CA HIS A 9 11.83 -0.19 -7.58
C HIS A 9 12.91 0.85 -7.22
N GLN A 10 13.11 1.11 -5.92
CA GLN A 10 14.11 2.10 -5.47
C GLN A 10 15.55 1.68 -5.76
N GLU A 11 15.82 0.38 -5.95
CA GLU A 11 17.15 -0.14 -6.29
C GLU A 11 17.75 0.46 -7.58
N ASN A 12 16.93 1.06 -8.43
CA ASN A 12 17.36 1.70 -9.68
C ASN A 12 17.68 3.20 -9.53
N PHE A 13 17.51 3.76 -8.33
CA PHE A 13 17.67 5.21 -8.08
C PHE A 13 18.48 5.46 -6.81
N LEU A 14 19.29 6.52 -6.81
CA LEU A 14 20.07 6.92 -5.64
C LEU A 14 19.17 7.39 -4.47
N ASN A 15 18.08 8.08 -4.79
CA ASN A 15 17.12 8.62 -3.83
C ASN A 15 15.78 8.90 -4.51
N LEU A 16 14.78 9.33 -3.73
CA LEU A 16 13.44 9.64 -4.24
C LEU A 16 13.43 10.88 -5.14
N GLU A 17 14.29 11.87 -4.91
CA GLU A 17 14.40 13.06 -5.74
C GLU A 17 14.84 12.69 -7.17
N GLN A 18 15.86 11.85 -7.32
CA GLN A 18 16.28 11.36 -8.63
C GLN A 18 15.14 10.61 -9.33
N LYS A 19 14.41 9.78 -8.58
CA LYS A 19 13.26 9.05 -9.11
C LYS A 19 12.14 9.99 -9.56
N CYS A 20 11.88 11.06 -8.80
CA CYS A 20 10.95 12.12 -9.20
C CYS A 20 11.41 12.81 -10.48
N ASP A 21 12.69 13.16 -10.58
CA ASP A 21 13.28 13.80 -11.76
C ASP A 21 13.05 12.98 -13.02
N GLU A 22 13.32 11.68 -12.96
CA GLU A 22 13.08 10.75 -14.08
C GLU A 22 11.59 10.67 -14.44
N LYS A 23 10.71 10.56 -13.45
CA LYS A 23 9.27 10.54 -13.70
C LYS A 23 8.75 11.85 -14.31
N MET A 24 9.31 12.99 -13.89
CA MET A 24 8.91 14.32 -14.41
C MET A 24 9.32 14.57 -15.85
N VAL A 25 10.23 13.77 -16.42
CA VAL A 25 10.55 13.81 -17.85
C VAL A 25 9.29 13.62 -18.71
N LEU A 26 8.35 12.77 -18.27
CA LEU A 26 7.07 12.52 -18.94
C LEU A 26 6.19 13.78 -19.04
N ALA A 27 6.37 14.75 -18.14
CA ALA A 27 5.58 15.96 -18.12
C ALA A 27 6.16 17.10 -18.95
N ARG A 28 7.36 16.96 -19.53
CA ARG A 28 8.04 18.06 -20.27
C ARG A 28 7.17 18.67 -21.36
N ASN A 29 6.40 17.85 -22.07
CA ASN A 29 5.55 18.28 -23.18
C ASN A 29 4.05 18.22 -22.84
N ALA A 30 3.70 17.96 -21.57
CA ALA A 30 2.29 17.90 -21.16
C ALA A 30 1.67 19.29 -21.07
N SER A 31 0.50 19.49 -21.68
CA SER A 31 -0.25 20.74 -21.58
C SER A 31 -0.97 20.90 -20.23
N LYS A 32 -1.27 19.80 -19.56
CA LYS A 32 -1.91 19.76 -18.24
C LYS A 32 -1.15 18.80 -17.35
N ILE A 33 -0.97 19.18 -16.09
CA ILE A 33 -0.28 18.38 -15.10
C ILE A 33 -1.20 18.28 -13.88
N VAL A 34 -1.46 17.05 -13.43
CA VAL A 34 -2.20 16.75 -12.20
C VAL A 34 -1.28 15.99 -11.27
N TYR A 35 -1.25 16.37 -10.01
CA TYR A 35 -0.44 15.74 -8.97
C TYR A 35 -1.16 15.83 -7.63
N HIS A 36 -0.61 15.23 -6.58
CA HIS A 36 -1.13 15.34 -5.23
C HIS A 36 0.00 15.75 -4.28
N SER A 37 -0.12 16.92 -3.65
CA SER A 37 0.92 17.49 -2.78
C SER A 37 1.22 16.68 -1.53
N TYR A 38 0.35 15.73 -1.14
CA TYR A 38 0.61 14.80 -0.05
C TYR A 38 1.87 13.94 -0.26
N TYR A 39 2.22 13.62 -1.52
CA TYR A 39 3.34 12.71 -1.84
C TYR A 39 4.62 13.50 -2.02
N GLU A 40 5.37 13.71 -0.94
CA GLU A 40 6.69 14.32 -0.99
C GLU A 40 7.80 13.29 -1.33
N PRO A 41 8.88 13.68 -2.02
CA PRO A 41 9.18 15.05 -2.49
C PRO A 41 8.49 15.43 -3.82
N LEU A 42 7.71 14.53 -4.42
CA LEU A 42 7.07 14.73 -5.74
C LEU A 42 6.21 16.00 -5.77
N GLY A 43 5.38 16.23 -4.74
CA GLY A 43 4.47 17.36 -4.66
C GLY A 43 5.21 18.68 -4.76
N GLY A 44 6.20 18.91 -3.91
CA GLY A 44 7.03 20.12 -3.92
C GLY A 44 7.81 20.30 -5.22
N MET A 45 8.38 19.21 -5.78
CA MET A 45 9.13 19.27 -7.03
C MET A 45 8.24 19.60 -8.23
N VAL A 46 7.02 19.03 -8.32
CA VAL A 46 6.08 19.37 -9.40
C VAL A 46 5.62 20.81 -9.29
N ALA A 47 5.22 21.25 -8.09
CA ALA A 47 4.78 22.62 -7.85
C ALA A 47 5.87 23.63 -8.24
N ALA A 48 7.14 23.39 -7.90
CA ALA A 48 8.25 24.28 -8.23
C ALA A 48 8.61 24.24 -9.72
N ARG A 49 8.74 23.04 -10.30
CA ARG A 49 9.25 22.87 -11.69
C ARG A 49 8.27 23.31 -12.76
N PHE A 50 6.97 23.18 -12.49
CA PHE A 50 5.91 23.47 -13.44
C PHE A 50 4.98 24.62 -13.00
N ALA A 51 5.47 25.49 -12.14
CA ALA A 51 4.69 26.64 -11.63
C ALA A 51 4.06 27.51 -12.73
N ASP A 52 4.79 27.71 -13.83
CA ASP A 52 4.35 28.46 -15.02
C ASP A 52 3.14 27.83 -15.71
N ARG A 53 2.98 26.50 -15.58
CA ARG A 53 1.86 25.73 -16.19
C ARG A 53 0.65 25.58 -15.30
N LYS A 54 0.71 26.13 -14.08
CA LYS A 54 -0.38 26.05 -13.08
C LYS A 54 -0.89 24.62 -12.92
N PRO A 55 -0.05 23.69 -12.39
CA PRO A 55 -0.42 22.30 -12.22
C PRO A 55 -1.60 22.17 -11.25
N PHE A 56 -2.47 21.19 -11.49
CA PHE A 56 -3.64 20.92 -10.67
C PHE A 56 -3.20 20.07 -9.46
N ASP A 57 -3.27 20.65 -8.27
CA ASP A 57 -3.05 19.89 -7.03
C ASP A 57 -4.35 19.21 -6.60
N ALA A 58 -4.35 17.90 -6.57
CA ALA A 58 -5.50 17.10 -6.18
C ALA A 58 -5.89 17.31 -4.71
N ALA A 59 -4.95 17.69 -3.84
CA ALA A 59 -5.25 18.01 -2.45
C ALA A 59 -6.18 19.23 -2.26
N ALA A 60 -6.32 20.07 -3.30
CA ALA A 60 -7.28 21.18 -3.29
C ALA A 60 -8.74 20.75 -3.55
N PHE A 61 -8.96 19.49 -3.93
CA PHE A 61 -10.29 18.93 -4.18
C PHE A 61 -10.85 18.26 -2.91
N PRO A 62 -12.19 18.24 -2.73
CA PRO A 62 -12.81 17.61 -1.58
C PRO A 62 -12.38 16.14 -1.44
N GLU A 63 -12.12 15.71 -0.23
CA GLU A 63 -11.89 14.29 0.03
C GLU A 63 -13.20 13.51 -0.02
N VAL A 64 -13.22 12.39 -0.73
CA VAL A 64 -14.37 11.49 -0.75
C VAL A 64 -14.60 10.93 0.66
N PRO A 65 -15.84 10.93 1.19
CA PRO A 65 -16.13 10.44 2.53
C PRO A 65 -15.67 8.98 2.74
N GLU A 66 -15.19 8.67 3.93
CA GLU A 66 -14.76 7.31 4.30
C GLU A 66 -15.87 6.27 4.16
N SER A 67 -17.13 6.67 4.35
CA SER A 67 -18.30 5.84 4.12
C SER A 67 -18.49 5.41 2.66
N VAL A 68 -17.86 6.12 1.72
CA VAL A 68 -17.89 5.80 0.27
C VAL A 68 -16.63 5.06 -0.15
N ILE A 69 -15.47 5.50 0.32
CA ILE A 69 -14.17 4.86 0.05
C ILE A 69 -13.42 4.70 1.37
N GLY A 70 -13.34 3.47 1.87
CA GLY A 70 -12.85 3.19 3.22
C GLY A 70 -11.35 3.47 3.44
N ASN A 71 -10.48 3.29 2.43
CA ASN A 71 -9.06 3.49 2.64
C ASN A 71 -8.55 4.86 2.14
N ALA A 72 -7.64 5.48 2.89
CA ALA A 72 -7.12 6.82 2.62
C ALA A 72 -6.36 6.93 1.28
N ALA A 73 -5.64 5.87 0.85
CA ALA A 73 -4.92 5.88 -0.42
C ALA A 73 -5.89 5.95 -1.61
N SER A 74 -7.00 5.19 -1.56
CA SER A 74 -8.03 5.24 -2.59
C SER A 74 -8.79 6.57 -2.57
N ARG A 75 -9.00 7.20 -1.40
CA ARG A 75 -9.58 8.55 -1.33
C ARG A 75 -8.69 9.59 -2.01
N ARG A 76 -7.36 9.53 -1.80
CA ARG A 76 -6.42 10.41 -2.54
C ARG A 76 -6.42 10.14 -4.04
N ASN A 77 -6.52 8.88 -4.45
CA ASN A 77 -6.67 8.54 -5.87
C ASN A 77 -7.97 9.12 -6.45
N ALA A 78 -9.06 9.13 -5.70
CA ALA A 78 -10.32 9.75 -6.11
C ALA A 78 -10.14 11.27 -6.29
N GLN A 79 -9.47 11.97 -5.37
CA GLN A 79 -9.12 13.40 -5.55
C GLN A 79 -8.28 13.63 -6.83
N ILE A 80 -7.34 12.73 -7.15
CA ILE A 80 -6.57 12.82 -8.41
C ILE A 80 -7.49 12.68 -9.63
N VAL A 81 -8.50 11.79 -9.58
CA VAL A 81 -9.48 11.64 -10.66
C VAL A 81 -10.33 12.90 -10.79
N GLU A 82 -10.79 13.51 -9.68
CA GLU A 82 -11.51 14.78 -9.70
C GLU A 82 -10.68 15.91 -10.31
N ALA A 83 -9.43 16.05 -9.87
CA ALA A 83 -8.49 17.03 -10.40
C ALA A 83 -8.24 16.82 -11.91
N PHE A 84 -8.14 15.56 -12.34
CA PHE A 84 -8.00 15.22 -13.76
C PHE A 84 -9.27 15.63 -14.56
N CYS A 85 -10.44 15.29 -14.05
CA CYS A 85 -11.71 15.68 -14.71
C CYS A 85 -11.82 17.20 -14.83
N ALA A 86 -11.49 17.94 -13.77
CA ALA A 86 -11.47 19.40 -13.78
C ALA A 86 -10.46 19.95 -14.81
N ALA A 87 -9.24 19.40 -14.84
CA ALA A 87 -8.20 19.81 -15.80
C ALA A 87 -8.61 19.58 -17.25
N MET A 88 -9.41 18.54 -17.51
CA MET A 88 -9.89 18.16 -18.85
C MET A 88 -11.27 18.69 -19.17
N HIS A 89 -11.89 19.46 -18.27
CA HIS A 89 -13.26 19.97 -18.41
C HIS A 89 -14.32 18.86 -18.53
N TYR A 90 -14.09 17.72 -17.89
CA TYR A 90 -15.08 16.66 -17.78
C TYR A 90 -15.99 16.89 -16.57
N PRO A 91 -17.20 16.33 -16.58
CA PRO A 91 -18.06 16.33 -15.39
C PRO A 91 -17.38 15.72 -14.18
N ALA A 92 -17.72 16.19 -12.98
CA ALA A 92 -17.25 15.60 -11.75
C ALA A 92 -17.64 14.11 -11.67
N PRO A 93 -16.72 13.21 -11.31
CA PRO A 93 -17.01 11.77 -11.24
C PRO A 93 -17.91 11.47 -10.04
N SER A 94 -18.69 10.38 -10.12
CA SER A 94 -19.38 9.82 -8.96
C SER A 94 -18.61 8.57 -8.48
N PHE A 95 -18.31 8.50 -7.19
CA PHE A 95 -17.64 7.36 -6.59
C PHE A 95 -18.60 6.42 -5.83
N ALA A 96 -19.92 6.74 -5.78
CA ALA A 96 -20.91 5.97 -5.04
C ALA A 96 -21.03 4.49 -5.50
N SER A 97 -20.66 4.20 -6.74
CA SER A 97 -20.64 2.86 -7.32
C SER A 97 -19.25 2.43 -7.80
N ALA A 98 -18.19 3.05 -7.26
CA ALA A 98 -16.84 2.67 -7.64
C ALA A 98 -16.58 1.19 -7.25
N PRO A 99 -16.14 0.34 -8.18
CA PRO A 99 -15.88 -1.07 -7.86
C PRO A 99 -14.69 -1.19 -6.92
N THR A 100 -14.77 -2.12 -5.98
CA THR A 100 -13.61 -2.55 -5.21
C THR A 100 -12.63 -3.25 -6.16
N LEU A 101 -11.38 -2.80 -6.19
CA LEU A 101 -10.36 -3.44 -7.01
C LEU A 101 -9.93 -4.75 -6.33
N PRO A 102 -9.95 -5.89 -7.04
CA PRO A 102 -9.43 -7.13 -6.49
C PRO A 102 -7.98 -6.98 -6.02
N MET A 103 -7.61 -7.66 -4.93
CA MET A 103 -6.26 -7.67 -4.36
C MET A 103 -5.72 -6.27 -3.97
N ARG A 104 -6.60 -5.29 -3.71
CA ARG A 104 -6.26 -3.93 -3.25
C ARG A 104 -7.09 -3.60 -2.01
N LEU A 105 -6.64 -4.07 -0.84
CA LEU A 105 -7.37 -3.98 0.44
C LEU A 105 -8.82 -4.50 0.31
N GLU A 106 -9.01 -5.52 -0.51
CA GLU A 106 -10.30 -6.14 -0.75
C GLU A 106 -10.71 -6.95 0.48
N VAL A 107 -11.83 -6.59 1.10
CA VAL A 107 -12.35 -7.30 2.29
C VAL A 107 -13.34 -8.38 1.87
N LYS A 108 -13.12 -9.59 2.36
CA LYS A 108 -13.98 -10.75 2.14
C LYS A 108 -14.28 -11.47 3.46
N GLU A 109 -15.45 -12.04 3.56
CA GLU A 109 -15.73 -13.04 4.59
C GLU A 109 -14.90 -14.30 4.30
N GLY A 110 -14.18 -14.76 5.30
CA GLY A 110 -13.41 -15.98 5.24
C GLY A 110 -14.14 -17.16 5.88
N ILE A 111 -13.50 -18.32 5.90
CA ILE A 111 -14.01 -19.50 6.59
C ILE A 111 -13.92 -19.34 8.11
N ASN A 112 -14.75 -20.06 8.87
CA ASN A 112 -14.68 -20.12 10.33
C ASN A 112 -14.71 -18.73 11.00
N ASP A 113 -15.61 -17.87 10.57
CA ASP A 113 -15.80 -16.51 11.10
C ASP A 113 -14.55 -15.62 11.00
N SER A 114 -13.67 -15.84 10.03
CA SER A 114 -12.54 -14.97 9.75
C SER A 114 -12.94 -13.85 8.78
N ILE A 115 -12.18 -12.74 8.82
CA ILE A 115 -12.23 -11.68 7.82
C ILE A 115 -10.90 -11.71 7.07
N LEU A 116 -10.97 -11.73 5.74
CA LEU A 116 -9.81 -11.71 4.86
C LEU A 116 -9.68 -10.34 4.20
N ILE A 117 -8.53 -9.70 4.37
CA ILE A 117 -8.13 -8.49 3.68
C ILE A 117 -7.07 -8.89 2.65
N ASN A 118 -7.44 -8.83 1.38
CA ASN A 118 -6.55 -9.21 0.28
C ASN A 118 -5.89 -7.96 -0.31
N ASP A 119 -4.59 -7.80 -0.10
CA ASP A 119 -3.74 -6.73 -0.65
C ASP A 119 -2.51 -7.30 -1.38
N ALA A 120 -2.65 -8.48 -1.98
CA ALA A 120 -1.54 -9.24 -2.55
C ALA A 120 -1.13 -8.83 -3.98
N TYR A 121 -1.59 -7.68 -4.48
CA TYR A 121 -1.24 -7.24 -5.84
C TYR A 121 0.21 -6.73 -5.95
N ASN A 122 0.67 -5.97 -4.97
CA ASN A 122 2.02 -5.41 -4.94
C ASN A 122 2.46 -5.20 -3.49
N LEU A 123 3.70 -5.51 -3.19
CA LEU A 123 4.24 -5.45 -1.83
C LEU A 123 5.50 -4.57 -1.79
N ASP A 124 5.39 -3.45 -1.09
CA ASP A 124 6.48 -2.56 -0.70
C ASP A 124 6.24 -2.02 0.72
N LEU A 125 7.22 -1.36 1.33
CA LEU A 125 7.12 -0.88 2.72
C LEU A 125 5.96 0.10 2.94
N ASN A 126 5.67 0.97 1.97
CA ASN A 126 4.61 1.97 2.11
C ASN A 126 3.23 1.31 1.98
N SER A 127 3.06 0.40 1.01
CA SER A 127 1.82 -0.37 0.85
C SER A 127 1.57 -1.25 2.06
N LEU A 128 2.61 -1.92 2.60
CA LEU A 128 2.51 -2.71 3.83
C LEU A 128 2.08 -1.86 5.03
N ALA A 129 2.63 -0.63 5.19
CA ALA A 129 2.21 0.27 6.27
C ALA A 129 0.72 0.59 6.20
N LEU A 130 0.23 0.98 5.02
CA LEU A 130 -1.17 1.29 4.79
C LEU A 130 -2.09 0.07 5.02
N ALA A 131 -1.65 -1.12 4.59
CA ALA A 131 -2.40 -2.34 4.77
C ALA A 131 -2.49 -2.76 6.25
N LEU A 132 -1.42 -2.57 7.03
CA LEU A 132 -1.41 -2.83 8.47
C LEU A 132 -2.30 -1.85 9.25
N ASP A 133 -2.29 -0.57 8.88
CA ASP A 133 -3.20 0.42 9.46
C ASP A 133 -4.67 0.07 9.16
N TYR A 134 -4.94 -0.36 7.93
CA TYR A 134 -6.28 -0.81 7.54
C TYR A 134 -6.71 -2.08 8.28
N LEU A 135 -5.80 -3.06 8.44
CA LEU A 135 -6.04 -4.26 9.27
C LEU A 135 -6.45 -3.86 10.70
N HIS A 136 -5.78 -2.86 11.28
CA HIS A 136 -6.10 -2.38 12.63
C HIS A 136 -7.55 -1.89 12.71
N GLY A 137 -8.01 -1.10 11.73
CA GLY A 137 -9.38 -0.58 11.67
C GLY A 137 -10.44 -1.66 11.45
N VAL A 138 -10.16 -2.65 10.59
CA VAL A 138 -11.12 -3.71 10.23
C VAL A 138 -11.19 -4.81 11.30
N ALA A 139 -10.09 -5.08 11.99
CA ALA A 139 -10.00 -6.19 12.95
C ALA A 139 -10.96 -6.06 14.14
N LEU A 140 -11.32 -4.83 14.55
CA LEU A 140 -12.11 -4.57 15.75
C LEU A 140 -11.53 -5.35 16.97
N ASN A 141 -12.27 -6.32 17.48
CA ASN A 141 -11.87 -7.17 18.61
C ASN A 141 -11.26 -8.52 18.19
N ARG A 142 -10.99 -8.74 16.89
CA ARG A 142 -10.40 -9.98 16.39
C ARG A 142 -8.89 -9.99 16.53
N ARG A 143 -8.32 -11.16 16.75
CA ARG A 143 -6.86 -11.34 16.67
C ARG A 143 -6.42 -11.10 15.22
N ARG A 144 -5.24 -10.44 15.07
CA ARG A 144 -4.69 -10.03 13.77
C ARG A 144 -3.67 -11.04 13.28
N THR A 145 -3.87 -11.51 12.07
CA THR A 145 -2.92 -12.39 11.39
C THR A 145 -2.42 -11.68 10.14
N LEU A 146 -1.10 -11.69 9.95
CA LEU A 146 -0.46 -11.22 8.73
C LEU A 146 0.11 -12.43 7.99
N VAL A 147 -0.27 -12.59 6.72
CA VAL A 147 0.42 -13.48 5.77
C VAL A 147 1.28 -12.59 4.89
N LEU A 148 2.58 -12.75 4.97
CA LEU A 148 3.55 -11.86 4.33
C LEU A 148 4.52 -12.67 3.46
N SER A 149 4.71 -12.25 2.22
CA SER A 149 5.71 -12.81 1.32
C SER A 149 7.04 -12.04 1.37
N ASP A 150 8.09 -12.58 0.74
CA ASP A 150 9.36 -11.87 0.57
C ASP A 150 9.14 -10.55 -0.19
N ILE A 151 9.67 -9.45 0.34
CA ILE A 151 9.61 -8.13 -0.30
C ILE A 151 10.76 -7.99 -1.29
N SER A 152 10.44 -7.71 -2.54
CA SER A 152 11.42 -7.52 -3.61
C SER A 152 11.64 -6.04 -3.92
N GLN A 153 12.79 -5.71 -4.54
CA GLN A 153 13.04 -4.40 -5.16
C GLN A 153 12.97 -3.20 -4.20
N SER A 154 13.36 -3.41 -2.91
CA SER A 154 13.31 -2.34 -1.89
C SER A 154 14.50 -1.36 -1.94
N GLY A 155 15.62 -1.75 -2.58
CA GLY A 155 16.87 -1.00 -2.53
C GLY A 155 17.61 -1.06 -1.19
N LEU A 156 17.05 -1.75 -0.19
CA LEU A 156 17.62 -1.93 1.15
C LEU A 156 18.33 -3.29 1.28
N SER A 157 19.27 -3.39 2.20
CA SER A 157 19.77 -4.69 2.63
C SER A 157 18.67 -5.51 3.32
N ASP A 158 18.78 -6.84 3.29
CA ASP A 158 17.78 -7.70 3.93
C ASP A 158 17.63 -7.40 5.43
N ASP A 159 18.72 -7.17 6.14
CA ASP A 159 18.72 -6.87 7.57
C ASP A 159 17.96 -5.55 7.86
N GLU A 160 18.21 -4.52 7.08
CA GLU A 160 17.52 -3.23 7.22
C GLU A 160 16.05 -3.35 6.85
N LEU A 161 15.73 -4.00 5.72
CA LEU A 161 14.38 -4.21 5.25
C LEU A 161 13.52 -4.93 6.29
N TYR A 162 13.96 -6.13 6.70
CA TYR A 162 13.19 -6.94 7.64
C TYR A 162 13.22 -6.41 9.07
N GLY A 163 14.23 -5.63 9.45
CA GLY A 163 14.21 -4.83 10.67
C GLY A 163 13.09 -3.79 10.69
N ARG A 164 12.91 -3.06 9.60
CA ARG A 164 11.79 -2.10 9.43
C ARG A 164 10.44 -2.82 9.44
N VAL A 165 10.32 -3.93 8.70
CA VAL A 165 9.09 -4.74 8.64
C VAL A 165 8.72 -5.26 10.03
N ALA A 166 9.66 -5.80 10.80
CA ALA A 166 9.41 -6.29 12.15
C ALA A 166 8.90 -5.16 13.08
N GLY A 167 9.47 -3.95 12.96
CA GLY A 167 8.99 -2.77 13.67
C GLY A 167 7.56 -2.38 13.28
N MET A 168 7.19 -2.47 12.00
CA MET A 168 5.83 -2.21 11.51
C MET A 168 4.83 -3.24 12.03
N VAL A 169 5.17 -4.52 11.95
CA VAL A 169 4.36 -5.65 12.45
C VAL A 169 4.09 -5.52 13.95
N ALA A 170 5.12 -5.16 14.73
CA ALA A 170 4.98 -4.94 16.17
C ALA A 170 4.05 -3.75 16.50
N ARG A 171 4.23 -2.60 15.82
CA ARG A 171 3.37 -1.42 16.02
C ARG A 171 1.91 -1.67 15.65
N ALA A 172 1.66 -2.47 14.60
CA ALA A 172 0.32 -2.83 14.17
C ALA A 172 -0.37 -3.84 15.12
N GLY A 173 0.38 -4.37 16.11
CA GLY A 173 -0.15 -5.35 17.05
C GLY A 173 -0.58 -6.65 16.37
N VAL A 174 0.19 -7.14 15.41
CA VAL A 174 -0.05 -8.44 14.78
C VAL A 174 0.19 -9.54 15.81
N ASP A 175 -0.80 -10.39 16.01
CA ASP A 175 -0.72 -11.51 16.96
C ASP A 175 -0.04 -12.73 16.36
N PHE A 176 -0.20 -12.97 15.06
CA PHE A 176 0.34 -14.12 14.37
C PHE A 176 0.85 -13.76 12.97
N LEU A 177 2.10 -14.12 12.69
CA LEU A 177 2.75 -13.90 11.39
C LEU A 177 2.94 -15.24 10.67
N ILE A 178 2.45 -15.33 9.46
CA ILE A 178 2.75 -16.40 8.51
C ILE A 178 3.67 -15.80 7.45
N GLY A 179 4.96 -16.13 7.53
CA GLY A 179 5.97 -15.65 6.60
C GLY A 179 6.22 -16.66 5.47
N ILE A 180 6.22 -16.20 4.23
CA ILE A 180 6.44 -17.04 3.05
C ILE A 180 7.63 -16.50 2.27
N GLY A 181 8.68 -17.30 2.16
CA GLY A 181 9.88 -16.99 1.41
C GLY A 181 11.16 -17.18 2.19
N PRO A 182 12.26 -17.48 1.50
CA PRO A 182 13.53 -17.81 2.13
C PRO A 182 14.21 -16.62 2.81
N ARG A 183 13.99 -15.38 2.32
CA ARG A 183 14.58 -14.17 2.90
C ARG A 183 13.90 -13.84 4.22
N LEU A 184 12.59 -13.81 4.25
CA LEU A 184 11.78 -13.58 5.44
C LEU A 184 12.02 -14.66 6.51
N LYS A 185 12.11 -15.93 6.10
CA LYS A 185 12.40 -17.06 6.99
C LYS A 185 13.75 -16.92 7.68
N ARG A 186 14.81 -16.44 7.00
CA ARG A 186 16.13 -16.17 7.60
C ARG A 186 16.07 -15.12 8.70
N HIS A 187 15.15 -14.16 8.60
CA HIS A 187 14.97 -13.05 9.53
C HIS A 187 13.87 -13.30 10.58
N ALA A 188 13.38 -14.54 10.70
CA ALA A 188 12.32 -14.92 11.63
C ALA A 188 12.56 -14.47 13.08
N GLY A 189 13.81 -14.39 13.52
CA GLY A 189 14.19 -13.95 14.86
C GLY A 189 13.85 -12.49 15.19
N LEU A 190 13.63 -11.64 14.18
CA LEU A 190 13.28 -10.23 14.36
C LEU A 190 11.83 -10.00 14.81
N PHE A 191 10.94 -10.96 14.58
CA PHE A 191 9.52 -10.83 14.87
C PHE A 191 9.19 -11.35 16.27
N GLY A 192 8.54 -10.53 17.10
CA GLY A 192 8.22 -10.84 18.48
C GLY A 192 6.86 -11.51 18.70
N CYS A 193 6.00 -11.60 17.68
CA CYS A 193 4.69 -12.27 17.77
C CYS A 193 4.80 -13.80 17.55
N ASP A 194 3.68 -14.52 17.77
CA ASP A 194 3.54 -15.90 17.32
C ASP A 194 3.76 -15.98 15.81
N LYS A 195 4.44 -17.02 15.32
CA LYS A 195 4.87 -17.06 13.92
C LYS A 195 5.13 -18.43 13.36
N GLU A 196 4.86 -18.58 12.06
CA GLU A 196 5.26 -19.73 11.24
C GLU A 196 5.92 -19.24 9.95
N PHE A 197 6.92 -19.96 9.46
CA PHE A 197 7.64 -19.59 8.24
C PHE A 197 7.76 -20.76 7.29
N TYR A 198 7.44 -20.49 6.02
CA TYR A 198 7.47 -21.45 4.94
C TYR A 198 8.43 -20.97 3.84
N ALA A 199 9.06 -21.88 3.12
CA ALA A 199 9.96 -21.55 2.02
C ALA A 199 9.20 -21.15 0.74
N SER A 200 7.93 -21.63 0.60
CA SER A 200 7.09 -21.36 -0.56
C SER A 200 5.61 -21.34 -0.17
N THR A 201 4.79 -20.80 -1.07
CA THR A 201 3.33 -20.83 -0.95
C THR A 201 2.79 -22.25 -0.93
N ASP A 202 3.35 -23.16 -1.74
CA ASP A 202 2.93 -24.58 -1.78
C ASP A 202 3.19 -25.27 -0.43
N GLU A 203 4.35 -25.02 0.18
CA GLU A 203 4.66 -25.54 1.52
C GLU A 203 3.67 -24.98 2.55
N CYS A 204 3.37 -23.68 2.49
CA CYS A 204 2.40 -23.06 3.39
C CYS A 204 1.01 -23.69 3.25
N ILE A 205 0.49 -23.82 2.03
CA ILE A 205 -0.84 -24.41 1.77
C ILE A 205 -0.91 -25.87 2.25
N ALA A 206 0.17 -26.64 2.08
CA ALA A 206 0.22 -28.04 2.49
C ALA A 206 0.27 -28.24 4.02
N ARG A 207 0.80 -27.28 4.77
CA ARG A 207 1.14 -27.46 6.19
C ARG A 207 0.37 -26.55 7.15
N ILE A 208 -0.22 -25.45 6.67
CA ILE A 208 -0.94 -24.51 7.54
C ILE A 208 -2.12 -25.18 8.24
N ASP A 209 -2.22 -25.01 9.56
CA ASP A 209 -3.42 -25.40 10.29
C ASP A 209 -4.52 -24.34 10.11
N ARG A 210 -5.52 -24.66 9.30
CA ARG A 210 -6.66 -23.78 9.03
C ARG A 210 -7.45 -23.37 10.29
N ARG A 211 -7.35 -24.15 11.38
CA ARG A 211 -7.97 -23.81 12.67
C ARG A 211 -7.23 -22.66 13.36
N ALA A 212 -5.93 -22.52 13.12
CA ALA A 212 -5.11 -21.44 13.68
C ALA A 212 -5.55 -20.04 13.20
N VAL A 213 -6.29 -19.94 12.10
CA VAL A 213 -6.76 -18.67 11.52
C VAL A 213 -8.26 -18.40 11.74
N ALA A 214 -8.98 -19.29 12.44
CA ALA A 214 -10.41 -19.12 12.72
C ALA A 214 -10.67 -17.89 13.61
N GLY A 215 -11.75 -17.16 13.33
CA GLY A 215 -12.19 -15.98 14.10
C GLY A 215 -11.23 -14.78 14.03
N ARG A 216 -10.29 -14.76 13.10
CA ARG A 216 -9.25 -13.70 12.99
C ARG A 216 -9.53 -12.71 11.87
N ALA A 217 -8.93 -11.54 11.96
CA ALA A 217 -8.75 -10.67 10.82
C ALA A 217 -7.38 -10.98 10.17
N ILE A 218 -7.39 -11.35 8.90
CA ILE A 218 -6.22 -11.87 8.17
C ILE A 218 -5.90 -10.91 7.04
N LEU A 219 -4.70 -10.36 7.04
CA LEU A 219 -4.15 -9.57 5.94
C LEU A 219 -3.24 -10.47 5.08
N LEU A 220 -3.52 -10.53 3.79
CA LEU A 220 -2.62 -11.10 2.76
C LEU A 220 -1.87 -9.98 2.07
N ASN A 221 -0.51 -10.03 2.12
CA ASN A 221 0.36 -9.03 1.50
C ASN A 221 1.68 -9.63 0.99
#